data_440cd5ced080da128644c511e3998d83
#
_entry.id   440cd5ced080da128644c511e3998d83
#
_cell.length_a   1.000
_cell.length_b   1.000
_cell.length_c   1.000
_cell.angle_alpha   90.00
_cell.angle_beta   90.00
_cell.angle_gamma   90.00
#
_symmetry.space_group_name_H-M   'P 1'
#
loop_
_entity.id
_entity.type
_entity.pdbx_description
1 polymer ?
#
loop_
_entity_poly.entity_id
_entity_poly.type
_entity_poly.pdbx_seq_one_letter_code
_entity_poly.pdbx_strand_id
1 'polypeptide(L)'
;SDLFNPVLLKPQSDKDAQVVVHGRAVEVQPARQYMQKKRMSLLPRVLESFDHLKQQYDLVLIEGAGSAAEVNLREGDIANMGFARAADIPVCIIADIDRGGVIASLAGTHAILGEEDRRLIQSFIINKFRGDPSLFDEGLEFIQNYTGWRSEGVIPWLPVIRKLPQEDAVPLERSLLETNTNDQAMIRIAAPMLP
;
A
#
# COMPACT_ATOMS: atom_id res chain seq x y z
N SER A 1 5.87 -7.90 -18.46
CA SER A 1 5.11 -9.17 -18.49
C SER A 1 3.84 -8.98 -17.67
N ASP A 2 2.71 -9.43 -18.18
CA ASP A 2 1.39 -9.30 -17.55
C ASP A 2 1.27 -10.07 -16.22
N LEU A 3 2.26 -10.91 -15.93
CA LEU A 3 2.36 -11.68 -14.69
C LEU A 3 2.81 -10.85 -13.49
N PHE A 4 3.53 -9.73 -13.70
CA PHE A 4 3.96 -8.86 -12.60
C PHE A 4 2.82 -8.04 -12.01
N ASN A 5 1.78 -7.76 -12.82
CA ASN A 5 0.56 -7.09 -12.42
C ASN A 5 -0.65 -7.92 -12.86
N PRO A 6 -0.92 -9.05 -12.20
CA PRO A 6 -1.91 -10.02 -12.66
C PRO A 6 -3.34 -9.47 -12.67
N VAL A 7 -3.65 -8.55 -11.76
CA VAL A 7 -4.95 -7.90 -11.67
C VAL A 7 -4.75 -6.40 -11.48
N LEU A 8 -5.31 -5.61 -12.39
CA LEU A 8 -5.32 -4.15 -12.30
C LEU A 8 -6.76 -3.63 -12.29
N LEU A 9 -6.99 -2.63 -11.46
CA LEU A 9 -8.20 -1.85 -11.43
C LEU A 9 -7.90 -0.47 -12.00
N LYS A 10 -8.42 -0.17 -13.18
CA LYS A 10 -8.27 1.15 -13.80
C LYS A 10 -9.56 1.95 -13.56
N PRO A 11 -9.52 3.01 -12.74
CA PRO A 11 -10.66 3.90 -12.57
C PRO A 11 -11.09 4.46 -13.93
N GLN A 12 -12.38 4.39 -14.25
CA GLN A 12 -12.97 4.99 -15.47
C GLN A 12 -13.84 6.19 -15.12
N SER A 13 -14.44 6.19 -13.94
CA SER A 13 -15.23 7.26 -13.37
C SER A 13 -15.18 7.18 -11.85
N ASP A 14 -15.84 8.10 -11.15
CA ASP A 14 -15.94 8.08 -9.68
C ASP A 14 -16.59 6.79 -9.13
N LYS A 15 -17.29 6.04 -9.96
CA LYS A 15 -18.07 4.86 -9.54
C LYS A 15 -17.71 3.56 -10.25
N ASP A 16 -17.00 3.65 -11.38
CA ASP A 16 -16.72 2.51 -12.24
C ASP A 16 -15.22 2.29 -12.41
N ALA A 17 -14.83 1.02 -12.41
CA ALA A 17 -13.47 0.60 -12.69
C ALA A 17 -13.45 -0.51 -13.73
N GLN A 18 -12.48 -0.44 -14.65
CA GLN A 18 -12.19 -1.52 -15.57
C GLN A 18 -11.26 -2.52 -14.88
N VAL A 19 -11.66 -3.78 -14.89
CA VAL A 19 -10.85 -4.89 -14.42
C VAL A 19 -10.00 -5.41 -15.56
N VAL A 20 -8.69 -5.45 -15.35
CA VAL A 20 -7.74 -6.05 -16.29
C VAL A 20 -7.09 -7.25 -15.61
N VAL A 21 -7.16 -8.41 -16.23
CA VAL A 21 -6.56 -9.65 -15.74
C VAL A 21 -5.55 -10.15 -16.77
N HIS A 22 -4.31 -10.37 -16.37
CA HIS A 22 -3.21 -10.78 -17.24
C HIS A 22 -3.16 -9.93 -18.54
N GLY A 23 -3.20 -8.60 -18.39
CA GLY A 23 -3.14 -7.65 -19.50
C GLY A 23 -4.41 -7.55 -20.35
N ARG A 24 -5.47 -8.32 -20.07
CA ARG A 24 -6.73 -8.31 -20.83
C ARG A 24 -7.84 -7.66 -20.04
N ALA A 25 -8.52 -6.69 -20.63
CA ALA A 25 -9.73 -6.13 -20.04
C ALA A 25 -10.83 -7.20 -20.02
N VAL A 26 -11.35 -7.48 -18.83
CA VAL A 26 -12.36 -8.52 -18.63
C VAL A 26 -13.76 -7.94 -18.61
N GLU A 27 -13.97 -6.84 -17.86
CA GLU A 27 -15.28 -6.23 -17.69
C GLU A 27 -15.19 -4.83 -17.09
N VAL A 28 -16.16 -3.98 -17.42
CA VAL A 28 -16.39 -2.70 -16.70
C VAL A 28 -17.51 -2.94 -15.72
N GLN A 29 -17.30 -2.68 -14.44
CA GLN A 29 -18.29 -2.90 -13.39
C GLN A 29 -18.32 -1.75 -12.39
N PRO A 30 -19.49 -1.53 -11.73
CA PRO A 30 -19.55 -0.67 -10.56
C PRO A 30 -18.58 -1.16 -9.49
N ALA A 31 -17.71 -0.29 -9.02
CA ALA A 31 -16.64 -0.60 -8.06
C ALA A 31 -17.15 -1.33 -6.82
N ARG A 32 -18.39 -1.01 -6.36
CA ARG A 32 -19.01 -1.62 -5.19
C ARG A 32 -19.39 -3.10 -5.39
N GLN A 33 -19.81 -3.51 -6.59
CA GLN A 33 -20.15 -4.92 -6.87
C GLN A 33 -18.88 -5.76 -7.07
N TYR A 34 -17.83 -5.16 -7.61
CA TYR A 34 -16.51 -5.77 -7.73
C TYR A 34 -15.94 -6.14 -6.37
N MET A 35 -16.06 -5.25 -5.38
CA MET A 35 -15.49 -5.40 -4.05
C MET A 35 -16.02 -6.63 -3.28
N GLN A 36 -17.27 -7.05 -3.50
CA GLN A 36 -17.90 -8.08 -2.67
C GLN A 36 -17.89 -9.49 -3.25
N LYS A 37 -17.97 -9.66 -4.56
CA LYS A 37 -18.15 -11.01 -5.15
C LYS A 37 -17.01 -11.49 -6.06
N LYS A 38 -16.29 -10.59 -6.69
CA LYS A 38 -15.30 -10.98 -7.72
C LYS A 38 -13.85 -11.04 -7.23
N ARG A 39 -13.49 -10.36 -6.16
CA ARG A 39 -12.13 -10.43 -5.64
C ARG A 39 -11.70 -11.88 -5.36
N MET A 40 -12.56 -12.67 -4.70
CA MET A 40 -12.27 -14.08 -4.42
C MET A 40 -12.10 -14.93 -5.69
N SER A 41 -12.82 -14.63 -6.77
CA SER A 41 -12.67 -15.34 -8.05
C SER A 41 -11.37 -14.99 -8.80
N LEU A 42 -10.72 -13.88 -8.44
CA LEU A 42 -9.47 -13.43 -9.05
C LEU A 42 -8.22 -13.91 -8.31
N LEU A 43 -8.35 -14.30 -7.03
CA LEU A 43 -7.23 -14.82 -6.24
C LEU A 43 -6.51 -15.99 -6.94
N PRO A 44 -7.20 -16.97 -7.56
CA PRO A 44 -6.51 -18.01 -8.32
C PRO A 44 -5.63 -17.49 -9.44
N ARG A 45 -6.02 -16.39 -10.10
CA ARG A 45 -5.20 -15.76 -11.15
C ARG A 45 -3.96 -15.08 -10.62
N VAL A 46 -4.07 -14.48 -9.42
CA VAL A 46 -2.92 -13.90 -8.71
C VAL A 46 -1.94 -15.00 -8.29
N LEU A 47 -2.45 -16.10 -7.73
CA LEU A 47 -1.64 -17.25 -7.33
C LEU A 47 -0.97 -17.95 -8.54
N GLU A 48 -1.66 -18.10 -9.65
CA GLU A 48 -1.11 -18.61 -10.91
C GLU A 48 0.10 -17.79 -11.37
N SER A 49 -0.01 -16.45 -11.33
CA SER A 49 1.10 -15.56 -11.66
C SER A 49 2.27 -15.71 -10.69
N PHE A 50 1.97 -15.77 -9.40
CA PHE A 50 2.97 -15.93 -8.35
C PHE A 50 3.74 -17.25 -8.50
N ASP A 51 3.03 -18.36 -8.70
CA ASP A 51 3.66 -19.68 -8.90
C ASP A 51 4.54 -19.71 -10.15
N HIS A 52 4.12 -19.00 -11.21
CA HIS A 52 4.92 -18.89 -12.41
C HIS A 52 6.21 -18.08 -12.18
N LEU A 53 6.11 -16.94 -11.46
CA LEU A 53 7.27 -16.12 -11.13
C LEU A 53 8.24 -16.85 -10.19
N LYS A 54 7.75 -17.61 -9.22
CA LYS A 54 8.59 -18.46 -8.35
C LYS A 54 9.41 -19.50 -9.10
N GLN A 55 8.94 -19.99 -10.24
CA GLN A 55 9.69 -20.92 -11.05
C GLN A 55 10.80 -20.26 -11.88
N GLN A 56 10.71 -18.94 -12.10
CA GLN A 56 11.63 -18.20 -12.96
C GLN A 56 12.66 -17.38 -12.19
N TYR A 57 12.38 -17.03 -10.93
CA TYR A 57 13.20 -16.11 -10.15
C TYR A 57 13.54 -16.69 -8.78
N ASP A 58 14.77 -16.42 -8.33
CA ASP A 58 15.24 -16.84 -7.00
C ASP A 58 14.58 -16.06 -5.86
N LEU A 59 14.13 -14.82 -6.14
CA LEU A 59 13.44 -13.96 -5.20
C LEU A 59 12.29 -13.22 -5.91
N VAL A 60 11.10 -13.28 -5.32
CA VAL A 60 9.93 -12.52 -5.76
C VAL A 60 9.53 -11.56 -4.65
N LEU A 61 9.65 -10.26 -4.91
CA LEU A 61 9.16 -9.21 -4.02
C LEU A 61 7.75 -8.80 -4.45
N ILE A 62 6.85 -8.75 -3.47
CA ILE A 62 5.43 -8.48 -3.73
C ILE A 62 5.02 -7.25 -2.94
N GLU A 63 4.50 -6.26 -3.64
CA GLU A 63 3.93 -5.06 -3.03
C GLU A 63 2.41 -5.22 -2.90
N GLY A 64 1.91 -4.95 -1.69
CA GLY A 64 0.48 -4.89 -1.43
C GLY A 64 -0.14 -3.57 -1.91
N ALA A 65 -1.45 -3.47 -1.81
CA ALA A 65 -2.20 -2.26 -2.15
C ALA A 65 -2.92 -1.69 -0.92
N GLY A 66 -2.70 -0.42 -0.64
CA GLY A 66 -3.25 0.23 0.57
C GLY A 66 -2.58 -0.28 1.85
N SER A 67 -3.36 -0.49 2.89
CA SER A 67 -2.86 -0.92 4.20
C SER A 67 -3.30 -2.34 4.55
N ALA A 68 -2.41 -3.13 5.15
CA ALA A 68 -2.76 -4.42 5.74
C ALA A 68 -3.80 -4.29 6.87
N ALA A 69 -3.91 -3.10 7.46
CA ALA A 69 -4.82 -2.78 8.56
C ALA A 69 -6.25 -2.41 8.12
N GLU A 70 -6.54 -2.43 6.82
CA GLU A 70 -7.90 -2.16 6.31
C GLU A 70 -8.80 -3.38 6.49
N VAL A 71 -9.11 -3.71 7.74
CA VAL A 71 -9.89 -4.90 8.12
C VAL A 71 -11.31 -4.91 7.56
N ASN A 72 -11.85 -3.74 7.24
CA ASN A 72 -13.13 -3.57 6.54
C ASN A 72 -13.10 -4.07 5.09
N LEU A 73 -11.92 -4.21 4.49
CA LEU A 73 -11.70 -4.74 3.14
C LEU A 73 -11.10 -6.15 3.16
N ARG A 74 -10.91 -6.74 4.36
CA ARG A 74 -10.23 -8.03 4.53
C ARG A 74 -10.95 -9.18 3.82
N GLU A 75 -12.28 -9.16 3.83
CA GLU A 75 -13.05 -10.13 3.06
C GLU A 75 -12.84 -9.92 1.56
N GLY A 76 -12.35 -10.94 0.88
CA GLY A 76 -12.00 -10.87 -0.55
C GLY A 76 -10.72 -10.11 -0.87
N ASP A 77 -9.86 -9.88 0.11
CA ASP A 77 -8.54 -9.30 -0.09
C ASP A 77 -7.64 -10.23 -0.92
N ILE A 78 -7.15 -9.72 -2.05
CA ILE A 78 -6.25 -10.44 -2.97
C ILE A 78 -4.90 -9.73 -3.13
N ALA A 79 -4.68 -8.66 -2.38
CA ALA A 79 -3.52 -7.79 -2.55
C ALA A 79 -2.60 -7.73 -1.31
N ASN A 80 -3.16 -7.92 -0.12
CA ASN A 80 -2.43 -7.84 1.15
C ASN A 80 -2.47 -9.18 1.90
N MET A 81 -2.99 -9.19 3.13
CA MET A 81 -2.99 -10.37 3.99
C MET A 81 -3.79 -11.55 3.41
N GLY A 82 -4.81 -11.28 2.59
CA GLY A 82 -5.57 -12.34 1.91
C GLY A 82 -4.73 -13.12 0.91
N PHE A 83 -3.92 -12.42 0.12
CA PHE A 83 -2.96 -13.06 -0.77
C PHE A 83 -1.84 -13.74 0.02
N ALA A 84 -1.23 -13.03 0.98
CA ALA A 84 -0.12 -13.56 1.78
C ALA A 84 -0.49 -14.87 2.47
N ARG A 85 -1.72 -14.95 3.00
CA ARG A 85 -2.25 -16.17 3.63
C ARG A 85 -2.47 -17.30 2.62
N ALA A 86 -3.03 -16.99 1.45
CA ALA A 86 -3.28 -17.99 0.42
C ALA A 86 -1.99 -18.55 -0.19
N ALA A 87 -0.95 -17.73 -0.26
CA ALA A 87 0.36 -18.08 -0.79
C ALA A 87 1.33 -18.63 0.29
N ASP A 88 0.94 -18.58 1.57
CA ASP A 88 1.74 -18.94 2.74
C ASP A 88 3.14 -18.28 2.73
N ILE A 89 3.15 -16.95 2.61
CA ILE A 89 4.38 -16.17 2.53
C ILE A 89 4.54 -15.20 3.69
N PRO A 90 5.79 -14.94 4.13
CA PRO A 90 6.07 -13.96 5.16
C PRO A 90 5.80 -12.54 4.68
N VAL A 91 5.42 -11.68 5.62
CA VAL A 91 5.12 -10.27 5.37
C VAL A 91 6.05 -9.38 6.16
N CYS A 92 6.56 -8.33 5.53
CA CYS A 92 7.24 -7.20 6.16
C CYS A 92 6.37 -5.96 6.04
N ILE A 93 6.02 -5.32 7.16
CA ILE A 93 5.26 -4.06 7.14
C ILE A 93 6.21 -2.90 6.90
N ILE A 94 5.92 -2.08 5.89
CA ILE A 94 6.64 -0.83 5.65
C ILE A 94 5.79 0.32 6.20
N ALA A 95 6.33 1.04 7.20
CA ALA A 95 5.62 2.11 7.88
C ALA A 95 6.25 3.47 7.57
N ASP A 96 5.43 4.41 7.13
CA ASP A 96 5.82 5.77 6.76
C ASP A 96 5.84 6.67 8.00
N ILE A 97 7.04 7.20 8.37
CA ILE A 97 7.20 8.09 9.52
C ILE A 97 6.98 9.56 9.17
N ASP A 98 7.02 9.93 7.90
CA ASP A 98 6.98 11.33 7.45
C ASP A 98 5.71 12.06 7.91
N ARG A 99 4.62 11.33 8.12
CA ARG A 99 3.34 11.87 8.61
C ARG A 99 3.21 11.90 10.13
N GLY A 100 4.17 11.34 10.86
CA GLY A 100 4.09 11.15 12.31
C GLY A 100 3.19 9.98 12.73
N GLY A 101 3.26 9.62 14.03
CA GLY A 101 2.41 8.58 14.61
C GLY A 101 2.73 7.16 14.18
N VAL A 102 3.92 6.87 13.64
CA VAL A 102 4.30 5.57 13.09
C VAL A 102 4.23 4.44 14.14
N ILE A 103 4.60 4.71 15.39
CA ILE A 103 4.50 3.74 16.50
C ILE A 103 3.04 3.35 16.72
N ALA A 104 2.15 4.33 16.79
CA ALA A 104 0.72 4.10 16.95
C ALA A 104 0.13 3.35 15.75
N SER A 105 0.59 3.66 14.53
CA SER A 105 0.16 2.97 13.32
C SER A 105 0.55 1.48 13.34
N LEU A 106 1.78 1.14 13.71
CA LEU A 106 2.22 -0.26 13.80
C LEU A 106 1.56 -1.01 14.95
N ALA A 107 1.47 -0.39 16.12
CA ALA A 107 0.76 -0.96 17.27
C ALA A 107 -0.74 -1.17 16.96
N GLY A 108 -1.38 -0.20 16.31
CA GLY A 108 -2.77 -0.31 15.87
C GLY A 108 -2.96 -1.41 14.83
N THR A 109 -2.08 -1.52 13.85
CA THR A 109 -2.08 -2.60 12.86
C THR A 109 -2.00 -3.96 13.55
N HIS A 110 -1.07 -4.13 14.49
CA HIS A 110 -0.96 -5.37 15.26
C HIS A 110 -2.23 -5.67 16.07
N ALA A 111 -2.83 -4.66 16.69
CA ALA A 111 -4.00 -4.84 17.57
C ALA A 111 -5.27 -5.26 16.80
N ILE A 112 -5.48 -4.71 15.59
CA ILE A 112 -6.72 -4.93 14.83
C ILE A 112 -6.67 -6.13 13.89
N LEU A 113 -5.48 -6.60 13.51
CA LEU A 113 -5.35 -7.79 12.68
C LEU A 113 -5.73 -9.06 13.44
N GLY A 114 -6.40 -9.99 12.76
CA GLY A 114 -6.65 -11.33 13.26
C GLY A 114 -5.36 -12.13 13.50
N GLU A 115 -5.41 -13.11 14.40
CA GLU A 115 -4.24 -13.90 14.80
C GLU A 115 -3.55 -14.59 13.61
N GLU A 116 -4.33 -15.12 12.67
CA GLU A 116 -3.81 -15.83 11.49
C GLU A 116 -3.04 -14.89 10.55
N ASP A 117 -3.50 -13.64 10.40
CA ASP A 117 -2.80 -12.64 9.60
C ASP A 117 -1.54 -12.14 10.33
N ARG A 118 -1.63 -11.90 11.65
CA ARG A 118 -0.47 -11.48 12.46
C ARG A 118 0.70 -12.46 12.42
N ARG A 119 0.42 -13.76 12.37
CA ARG A 119 1.46 -14.80 12.31
C ARG A 119 2.32 -14.74 11.04
N LEU A 120 1.80 -14.20 9.96
CA LEU A 120 2.54 -14.04 8.72
C LEU A 120 3.47 -12.83 8.76
N ILE A 121 3.18 -11.84 9.60
CA ILE A 121 4.01 -10.65 9.71
C ILE A 121 5.21 -10.96 10.60
N GLN A 122 6.39 -11.00 9.97
CA GLN A 122 7.64 -11.33 10.65
C GLN A 122 8.46 -10.11 11.02
N SER A 123 8.31 -9.03 10.27
CA SER A 123 9.15 -7.86 10.43
C SER A 123 8.47 -6.55 10.01
N PHE A 124 9.14 -5.45 10.33
CA PHE A 124 8.75 -4.12 9.89
C PHE A 124 9.96 -3.26 9.52
N ILE A 125 9.73 -2.28 8.66
CA ILE A 125 10.68 -1.24 8.25
C ILE A 125 10.06 0.12 8.52
N ILE A 126 10.83 1.04 9.08
CA ILE A 126 10.47 2.47 9.16
C ILE A 126 11.02 3.17 7.92
N ASN A 127 10.14 3.79 7.14
CA ASN A 127 10.51 4.43 5.89
C ASN A 127 10.39 5.95 5.97
N LYS A 128 11.17 6.65 5.15
CA LYS A 128 11.20 8.11 4.97
C LYS A 128 11.67 8.87 6.22
N PHE A 129 12.58 8.32 6.99
CA PHE A 129 13.09 8.97 8.18
C PHE A 129 13.91 10.22 7.81
N ARG A 130 13.67 11.34 8.53
CA ARG A 130 14.44 12.58 8.37
C ARG A 130 15.28 12.83 9.60
N GLY A 131 16.53 13.20 9.40
CA GLY A 131 17.48 13.47 10.48
C GLY A 131 18.30 12.24 10.86
N ASP A 132 18.76 12.19 12.11
CA ASP A 132 19.58 11.11 12.65
C ASP A 132 18.72 9.90 13.03
N PRO A 133 18.87 8.73 12.35
CA PRO A 133 18.06 7.54 12.63
C PRO A 133 18.21 7.02 14.06
N SER A 134 19.35 7.26 14.72
CA SER A 134 19.58 6.82 16.11
C SER A 134 18.59 7.40 17.12
N LEU A 135 17.99 8.55 16.79
CA LEU A 135 16.92 9.14 17.60
C LEU A 135 15.66 8.28 17.68
N PHE A 136 15.56 7.27 16.84
CA PHE A 136 14.38 6.37 16.79
C PHE A 136 14.66 4.97 17.34
N ASP A 137 15.84 4.72 17.91
CA ASP A 137 16.23 3.39 18.43
C ASP A 137 15.26 2.89 19.51
N GLU A 138 14.92 3.74 20.49
CA GLU A 138 13.92 3.41 21.52
C GLU A 138 12.53 3.13 20.91
N GLY A 139 12.17 3.80 19.84
CA GLY A 139 10.93 3.55 19.09
C GLY A 139 10.92 2.19 18.42
N LEU A 140 12.05 1.78 17.83
CA LEU A 140 12.19 0.42 17.24
C LEU A 140 12.06 -0.65 18.33
N GLU A 141 12.74 -0.47 19.45
CA GLU A 141 12.68 -1.40 20.59
C GLU A 141 11.26 -1.50 21.15
N PHE A 142 10.57 -0.38 21.32
CA PHE A 142 9.17 -0.37 21.75
C PHE A 142 8.28 -1.18 20.82
N ILE A 143 8.39 -0.95 19.50
CA ILE A 143 7.57 -1.66 18.50
C ILE A 143 7.87 -3.17 18.54
N GLN A 144 9.13 -3.56 18.58
CA GLN A 144 9.52 -4.98 18.66
C GLN A 144 8.95 -5.65 19.91
N ASN A 145 9.06 -5.01 21.06
CA ASN A 145 8.56 -5.54 22.32
C ASN A 145 7.03 -5.65 22.35
N TYR A 146 6.33 -4.69 21.73
CA TYR A 146 4.86 -4.68 21.70
C TYR A 146 4.29 -5.68 20.69
N THR A 147 4.89 -5.77 19.49
CA THR A 147 4.34 -6.56 18.38
C THR A 147 4.93 -7.96 18.27
N GLY A 148 6.13 -8.18 18.78
CA GLY A 148 6.93 -9.36 18.51
C GLY A 148 7.54 -9.39 17.09
N TRP A 149 7.34 -8.38 16.27
CA TRP A 149 7.91 -8.28 14.92
C TRP A 149 9.36 -7.80 14.98
N ARG A 150 10.22 -8.37 14.14
CA ARG A 150 11.62 -7.95 14.05
C ARG A 150 11.74 -6.62 13.31
N SER A 151 12.54 -5.70 13.85
CA SER A 151 12.94 -4.50 13.10
C SER A 151 13.98 -4.86 12.04
N GLU A 152 13.73 -4.47 10.79
CA GLU A 152 14.73 -4.50 9.72
C GLU A 152 15.46 -3.15 9.61
N GLY A 153 15.10 -2.18 10.45
CA GLY A 153 15.76 -0.89 10.55
C GLY A 153 14.96 0.28 9.99
N VAL A 154 15.69 1.35 9.75
CA VAL A 154 15.16 2.65 9.34
C VAL A 154 15.74 3.02 7.98
N ILE A 155 14.87 3.33 7.02
CA ILE A 155 15.27 3.85 5.71
C ILE A 155 15.18 5.38 5.76
N PRO A 156 16.29 6.09 5.54
CA PRO A 156 16.28 7.53 5.52
C PRO A 156 15.53 8.08 4.30
N TRP A 157 15.12 9.33 4.39
CA TRP A 157 14.60 10.04 3.24
C TRP A 157 15.63 10.12 2.13
N LEU A 158 15.32 9.56 0.97
CA LEU A 158 16.22 9.47 -0.18
C LEU A 158 15.80 10.44 -1.29
N PRO A 159 16.45 11.62 -1.42
CA PRO A 159 16.10 12.58 -2.47
C PRO A 159 16.25 12.03 -3.88
N VAL A 160 17.11 11.02 -4.06
CA VAL A 160 17.36 10.38 -5.35
C VAL A 160 16.11 9.70 -5.93
N ILE A 161 15.15 9.29 -5.09
CA ILE A 161 13.89 8.68 -5.52
C ILE A 161 13.09 9.61 -6.44
N ARG A 162 13.23 10.93 -6.30
CA ARG A 162 12.59 11.90 -7.20
C ARG A 162 13.04 11.82 -8.66
N LYS A 163 14.13 11.11 -8.92
CA LYS A 163 14.63 10.85 -10.29
C LYS A 163 13.95 9.64 -10.95
N LEU A 164 13.27 8.81 -10.16
CA LEU A 164 12.49 7.69 -10.69
C LEU A 164 11.15 8.21 -11.22
N PRO A 165 10.62 7.64 -12.31
CA PRO A 165 9.28 7.96 -12.76
C PRO A 165 8.28 7.62 -11.63
N GLN A 166 7.37 8.55 -11.37
CA GLN A 166 6.32 8.33 -10.38
C GLN A 166 5.24 7.45 -11.01
N GLU A 167 4.90 6.35 -10.36
CA GLU A 167 3.95 5.39 -10.89
C GLU A 167 2.51 5.93 -10.87
N ASP A 168 2.13 6.70 -9.83
CA ASP A 168 0.76 7.19 -9.62
C ASP A 168 0.63 8.70 -9.42
N ALA A 169 1.63 9.48 -9.81
CA ALA A 169 1.50 10.93 -9.75
C ALA A 169 0.52 11.44 -10.80
N VAL A 170 -0.75 11.37 -10.49
CA VAL A 170 -1.67 12.38 -11.01
C VAL A 170 -1.09 13.71 -10.55
N PRO A 171 -0.68 14.60 -11.47
CA PRO A 171 0.04 15.81 -11.09
C PRO A 171 -0.89 16.75 -10.31
N LEU A 172 -0.95 16.56 -9.00
CA LEU A 172 -1.44 17.59 -8.08
C LEU A 172 -0.70 18.92 -8.29
N GLU A 173 0.55 18.86 -8.76
CA GLU A 173 1.33 20.04 -9.13
C GLU A 173 0.73 20.83 -10.32
N ARG A 174 0.03 20.20 -11.26
CA ARG A 174 -0.68 20.94 -12.32
C ARG A 174 -1.92 21.67 -11.81
N SER A 175 -2.61 21.13 -10.84
CA SER A 175 -3.78 21.76 -10.21
C SER A 175 -3.41 22.98 -9.35
N LEU A 176 -2.20 23.02 -8.80
CA LEU A 176 -1.71 24.15 -8.01
C LEU A 176 -1.19 25.31 -8.88
N LEU A 177 -0.90 25.05 -10.14
CA LEU A 177 -0.45 26.08 -11.10
C LEU A 177 -1.60 26.71 -11.91
N GLU A 178 -2.75 26.05 -11.94
CA GLU A 178 -3.99 26.67 -12.45
C GLU A 178 -4.66 27.48 -11.34
N THR A 179 -4.07 28.62 -11.00
CA THR A 179 -4.78 29.65 -10.23
C THR A 179 -5.92 30.17 -11.09
N ASN A 180 -7.08 29.57 -10.93
CA ASN A 180 -8.31 30.12 -11.45
C ASN A 180 -8.62 31.37 -10.61
N THR A 181 -8.10 32.51 -11.06
CA THR A 181 -8.45 33.83 -10.54
C THR A 181 -9.87 34.16 -10.97
N ASN A 182 -10.84 33.46 -10.38
CA ASN A 182 -12.23 33.88 -10.47
C ASN A 182 -12.43 34.95 -9.39
N ASP A 183 -12.31 36.20 -9.78
CA ASP A 183 -12.37 37.40 -8.92
C ASP A 183 -13.72 37.62 -8.21
N GLN A 184 -14.66 36.68 -8.35
CA GLN A 184 -16.00 36.77 -7.77
C GLN A 184 -16.23 35.81 -6.58
N ALA A 185 -15.21 35.11 -6.07
CA ALA A 185 -15.36 34.27 -4.92
C ALA A 185 -15.56 35.11 -3.64
N MET A 186 -16.73 34.96 -2.99
CA MET A 186 -17.07 35.65 -1.74
C MET A 186 -16.27 35.17 -0.51
N ILE A 187 -15.55 34.05 -0.61
CA ILE A 187 -14.77 33.46 0.50
C ILE A 187 -13.36 33.15 -0.01
N ARG A 188 -12.36 33.69 0.67
CA ARG A 188 -10.95 33.36 0.44
C ARG A 188 -10.46 32.48 1.57
N ILE A 189 -9.93 31.31 1.24
CA ILE A 189 -9.35 30.35 2.18
C ILE A 189 -7.85 30.33 1.93
N ALA A 190 -7.06 30.64 2.95
CA ALA A 190 -5.62 30.43 2.94
C ALA A 190 -5.30 29.12 3.65
N ALA A 191 -4.62 28.22 2.97
CA ALA A 191 -4.09 26.98 3.54
C ALA A 191 -2.56 27.08 3.63
N PRO A 192 -2.00 27.50 4.79
CA PRO A 192 -0.55 27.54 4.95
C PRO A 192 -0.02 26.10 4.97
N MET A 193 1.02 25.84 4.14
CA MET A 193 1.84 24.65 4.31
C MET A 193 2.81 24.90 5.46
N LEU A 194 2.65 24.18 6.54
CA LEU A 194 3.62 24.18 7.62
C LEU A 194 4.82 23.31 7.24
N PRO A 195 6.03 23.70 7.63
CA PRO A 195 7.24 22.95 7.34
C PRO A 195 7.27 21.60 8.02
#